data_2f1da171c624acaeb54870198309458e
#
_entry.id   2f1da171c624acaeb54870198309458e
#
_cell.length_a   1.000
_cell.length_b   1.000
_cell.length_c   1.000
_cell.angle_alpha   90.00
_cell.angle_beta   90.00
_cell.angle_gamma   90.00
#
_symmetry.space_group_name_H-M   'P 1'
#
loop_
_entity.id
_entity.type
_entity.pdbx_description
1 polymer ?
#
loop_
_entity_poly.entity_id
_entity_poly.type
_entity_poly.pdbx_seq_one_letter_code
_entity_poly.pdbx_strand_id
1 'polypeptide(L)'
;MNDVDVLVAGAGPIGLTAAIELRRRGVRVRIVDPLLEPPQYAKAVGIQPRTLEVFEGMGVIGAILDAGMEMRGQFVYVNGSQVSRVDLSTPADVPFRFHLLPQYATERVLRDRLADLDLEIERGVRLSAFDQDADGVTVTLTDADGGETSVRTAYLIGADGAHSAVRKGLGLSFEGGAFAEQYMLGDVAVDWSMPRGYAIRAMHQADDGTTDDLLVCIPLPGRGRYRMSMLVPDELAVGEISGGDGVAHGFEGTRTPELSHIQAVVDRLSPEPATVSDLRWSSVFRISHRIVDSYGRGRVFVAGDAAHIHPPTGAQGMNTGVQDAHNLAWKLALAVDGVAAPGLLDSYDLERRPVGEEVVGRTVRDAREGIGTDSTDIEFVTRREAQLLISYADSPIAAGSTIPGSPAAPRAGERAPDAAGLGRESVNHPLRLFSLLGGVDHSLVLYADATSGAEDVAVLESLAAEVTAAAHGYLTAHVVAAPTAQVGSTDLPLLRDTEGLFAQGYLPDGSTAFVIRPDGYLGYRGPIDDAAAVVKYLRTTFR
;
A
#
# COMPACT_ATOMS: atom_id res chain seq x y z
N MET A 1 -1.87 22.22 -25.48
CA MET A 1 -2.88 21.66 -24.54
C MET A 1 -2.52 20.20 -24.40
N ASN A 2 -2.45 19.66 -23.19
CA ASN A 2 -2.14 18.24 -22.99
C ASN A 2 -3.33 17.38 -23.41
N ASP A 3 -3.07 16.23 -24.04
CA ASP A 3 -4.11 15.29 -24.44
C ASP A 3 -4.78 14.66 -23.21
N VAL A 4 -3.97 14.37 -22.19
CA VAL A 4 -4.37 13.89 -20.86
C VAL A 4 -3.55 14.62 -19.78
N ASP A 5 -3.99 14.57 -18.52
CA ASP A 5 -3.27 15.20 -17.42
C ASP A 5 -2.16 14.27 -16.90
N VAL A 6 -2.47 12.99 -16.71
CA VAL A 6 -1.52 11.98 -16.23
C VAL A 6 -1.60 10.71 -17.09
N LEU A 7 -0.45 10.24 -17.56
CA LEU A 7 -0.31 8.93 -18.19
C LEU A 7 0.29 7.95 -17.17
N VAL A 8 -0.32 6.78 -17.03
CA VAL A 8 0.15 5.67 -16.17
C VAL A 8 0.62 4.53 -17.07
N ALA A 9 1.89 4.17 -16.97
CA ALA A 9 2.47 3.03 -17.66
C ALA A 9 2.48 1.81 -16.73
N GLY A 10 1.74 0.76 -17.12
CA GLY A 10 1.52 -0.48 -16.36
C GLY A 10 0.17 -0.51 -15.65
N ALA A 11 -0.59 -1.60 -15.86
CA ALA A 11 -1.90 -1.84 -15.25
C ALA A 11 -1.91 -3.02 -14.26
N GLY A 12 -0.79 -3.18 -13.53
CA GLY A 12 -0.71 -4.00 -12.32
C GLY A 12 -1.38 -3.31 -11.12
N PRO A 13 -1.33 -3.89 -9.91
CA PRO A 13 -2.00 -3.34 -8.72
C PRO A 13 -1.65 -1.88 -8.43
N ILE A 14 -0.39 -1.51 -8.66
CA ILE A 14 0.13 -0.17 -8.36
C ILE A 14 -0.40 0.86 -9.37
N GLY A 15 -0.32 0.55 -10.67
CA GLY A 15 -0.84 1.44 -11.71
C GLY A 15 -2.36 1.59 -11.64
N LEU A 16 -3.09 0.50 -11.34
CA LEU A 16 -4.54 0.54 -11.09
C LEU A 16 -4.88 1.44 -9.90
N THR A 17 -4.13 1.33 -8.78
CA THR A 17 -4.30 2.21 -7.62
C THR A 17 -4.08 3.66 -7.99
N ALA A 18 -2.98 3.99 -8.70
CA ALA A 18 -2.70 5.35 -9.15
C ALA A 18 -3.83 5.90 -10.04
N ALA A 19 -4.29 5.12 -11.02
CA ALA A 19 -5.34 5.52 -11.94
C ALA A 19 -6.68 5.76 -11.22
N ILE A 20 -7.08 4.88 -10.30
CA ILE A 20 -8.29 5.03 -9.48
C ILE A 20 -8.21 6.30 -8.64
N GLU A 21 -7.10 6.49 -7.93
CA GLU A 21 -6.91 7.62 -7.02
C GLU A 21 -6.90 8.97 -7.76
N LEU A 22 -6.32 9.03 -8.95
CA LEU A 22 -6.36 10.21 -9.82
C LEU A 22 -7.77 10.46 -10.37
N ARG A 23 -8.46 9.42 -10.88
CA ARG A 23 -9.81 9.54 -11.43
C ARG A 23 -10.84 10.00 -10.40
N ARG A 24 -10.75 9.51 -9.16
CA ARG A 24 -11.61 9.93 -8.04
C ARG A 24 -11.49 11.43 -7.74
N ARG A 25 -10.36 12.04 -8.12
CA ARG A 25 -10.06 13.47 -7.97
C ARG A 25 -10.29 14.27 -9.22
N GLY A 26 -10.98 13.69 -10.24
CA GLY A 26 -11.33 14.40 -11.47
C GLY A 26 -10.22 14.55 -12.50
N VAL A 27 -9.03 13.99 -12.25
CA VAL A 27 -7.89 14.04 -13.18
C VAL A 27 -8.18 13.22 -14.43
N ARG A 28 -7.84 13.74 -15.61
CA ARG A 28 -7.91 13.02 -16.88
C ARG A 28 -6.72 12.07 -16.99
N VAL A 29 -6.99 10.78 -16.84
CA VAL A 29 -5.98 9.72 -16.82
C VAL A 29 -6.06 8.88 -18.08
N ARG A 30 -4.90 8.47 -18.59
CA ARG A 30 -4.72 7.39 -19.55
C ARG A 30 -3.84 6.31 -18.92
N ILE A 31 -4.25 5.04 -18.99
CA ILE A 31 -3.50 3.91 -18.45
C ILE A 31 -3.25 2.89 -19.56
N VAL A 32 -1.98 2.51 -19.76
CA VAL A 32 -1.54 1.60 -20.82
C VAL A 32 -0.83 0.38 -20.23
N ASP A 33 -0.99 -0.77 -20.88
CA ASP A 33 -0.32 -2.01 -20.46
C ASP A 33 0.03 -2.87 -21.68
N PRO A 34 1.27 -3.41 -21.75
CA PRO A 34 1.71 -4.21 -22.91
C PRO A 34 1.00 -5.57 -23.05
N LEU A 35 0.43 -6.09 -21.96
CA LEU A 35 -0.27 -7.37 -21.99
C LEU A 35 -1.66 -7.21 -22.63
N LEU A 36 -2.00 -8.07 -23.56
CA LEU A 36 -3.32 -8.11 -24.21
C LEU A 36 -4.42 -8.49 -23.22
N GLU A 37 -4.10 -9.38 -22.27
CA GLU A 37 -5.01 -9.84 -21.23
C GLU A 37 -4.40 -9.69 -19.83
N PRO A 38 -5.24 -9.53 -18.79
CA PRO A 38 -4.76 -9.51 -17.42
C PRO A 38 -4.08 -10.82 -17.03
N PRO A 39 -2.88 -10.78 -16.44
CA PRO A 39 -2.17 -11.98 -16.04
C PRO A 39 -2.88 -12.71 -14.89
N GLN A 40 -2.78 -14.04 -14.87
CA GLN A 40 -3.33 -14.89 -13.83
C GLN A 40 -2.27 -15.26 -12.77
N TYR A 41 -1.41 -14.31 -12.40
CA TYR A 41 -0.32 -14.54 -11.47
C TYR A 41 -0.79 -14.49 -10.02
N ALA A 42 -0.34 -15.44 -9.20
CA ALA A 42 -0.47 -15.39 -7.74
C ALA A 42 0.87 -15.00 -7.08
N LYS A 43 1.58 -13.99 -7.65
CA LYS A 43 2.87 -13.50 -7.14
C LYS A 43 2.68 -12.90 -5.74
N ALA A 44 1.84 -11.88 -5.63
CA ALA A 44 1.42 -11.32 -4.35
C ALA A 44 0.11 -11.99 -3.87
N VAL A 45 0.02 -12.22 -2.57
CA VAL A 45 -1.17 -12.83 -1.92
C VAL A 45 -1.57 -12.07 -0.67
N GLY A 46 -0.62 -11.70 0.19
CA GLY A 46 -0.91 -11.03 1.46
C GLY A 46 -1.27 -9.56 1.27
N ILE A 47 -2.37 -9.13 1.87
CA ILE A 47 -2.78 -7.73 1.98
C ILE A 47 -2.67 -7.31 3.44
N GLN A 48 -1.85 -6.30 3.69
CA GLN A 48 -1.58 -5.79 5.03
C GLN A 48 -2.73 -4.89 5.52
N PRO A 49 -2.95 -4.78 6.84
CA PRO A 49 -3.97 -3.90 7.43
C PRO A 49 -3.93 -2.47 6.89
N ARG A 50 -2.73 -1.88 6.74
CA ARG A 50 -2.60 -0.53 6.19
C ARG A 50 -3.11 -0.42 4.74
N THR A 51 -2.85 -1.43 3.92
CA THR A 51 -3.35 -1.45 2.53
C THR A 51 -4.88 -1.60 2.49
N LEU A 52 -5.47 -2.34 3.43
CA LEU A 52 -6.92 -2.43 3.55
C LEU A 52 -7.56 -1.07 3.91
N GLU A 53 -6.89 -0.24 4.71
CA GLU A 53 -7.33 1.15 4.95
C GLU A 53 -7.29 2.00 3.66
N VAL A 54 -6.24 1.85 2.84
CA VAL A 54 -6.18 2.48 1.52
C VAL A 54 -7.34 2.01 0.64
N PHE A 55 -7.61 0.71 0.61
CA PHE A 55 -8.71 0.13 -0.15
C PHE A 55 -10.10 0.55 0.37
N GLU A 56 -10.23 0.81 1.69
CA GLU A 56 -11.44 1.43 2.26
C GLU A 56 -11.64 2.84 1.70
N GLY A 57 -10.61 3.67 1.76
CA GLY A 57 -10.64 5.02 1.16
C GLY A 57 -10.95 5.01 -0.34
N MET A 58 -10.49 4.00 -1.09
CA MET A 58 -10.79 3.82 -2.52
C MET A 58 -12.22 3.32 -2.80
N GLY A 59 -12.94 2.87 -1.77
CA GLY A 59 -14.30 2.31 -1.88
C GLY A 59 -14.34 0.88 -2.41
N VAL A 60 -13.25 0.11 -2.29
CA VAL A 60 -13.17 -1.28 -2.76
C VAL A 60 -13.08 -2.30 -1.64
N ILE A 61 -13.06 -1.88 -0.38
CA ILE A 61 -12.82 -2.76 0.78
C ILE A 61 -13.82 -3.92 0.86
N GLY A 62 -15.10 -3.68 0.62
CA GLY A 62 -16.13 -4.73 0.65
C GLY A 62 -15.81 -5.85 -0.35
N ALA A 63 -15.54 -5.50 -1.61
CA ALA A 63 -15.21 -6.46 -2.66
C ALA A 63 -13.89 -7.22 -2.38
N ILE A 64 -12.89 -6.56 -1.79
CA ILE A 64 -11.63 -7.19 -1.37
C ILE A 64 -11.86 -8.22 -0.26
N LEU A 65 -12.63 -7.86 0.78
CA LEU A 65 -12.92 -8.76 1.90
C LEU A 65 -13.77 -9.96 1.47
N ASP A 66 -14.76 -9.73 0.61
CA ASP A 66 -15.63 -10.79 0.09
C ASP A 66 -14.90 -11.77 -0.82
N ALA A 67 -13.93 -11.29 -1.61
CA ALA A 67 -13.15 -12.12 -2.52
C ALA A 67 -12.02 -12.90 -1.83
N GLY A 68 -11.56 -12.45 -0.65
CA GLY A 68 -10.41 -12.98 0.04
C GLY A 68 -10.72 -13.81 1.28
N MET A 69 -9.75 -13.92 2.17
CA MET A 69 -9.88 -14.61 3.45
C MET A 69 -8.90 -14.08 4.49
N GLU A 70 -9.25 -14.21 5.76
CA GLU A 70 -8.37 -13.86 6.88
C GLU A 70 -7.13 -14.77 6.92
N MET A 71 -5.95 -14.19 7.11
CA MET A 71 -4.74 -14.91 7.53
C MET A 71 -4.70 -14.96 9.05
N ARG A 72 -4.82 -16.17 9.62
CA ARG A 72 -4.90 -16.38 11.07
C ARG A 72 -3.55 -16.62 11.72
N GLY A 73 -2.57 -17.09 10.94
CA GLY A 73 -1.27 -17.40 11.49
C GLY A 73 -0.43 -18.31 10.60
N GLN A 74 0.57 -18.91 11.22
CA GLN A 74 1.51 -19.80 10.55
C GLN A 74 1.92 -20.96 11.48
N PHE A 75 2.03 -22.16 10.91
CA PHE A 75 2.72 -23.29 11.51
C PHE A 75 4.12 -23.42 10.92
N VAL A 76 5.10 -23.68 11.77
CA VAL A 76 6.47 -23.93 11.35
C VAL A 76 6.88 -25.34 11.75
N TYR A 77 7.39 -26.09 10.76
CA TYR A 77 7.86 -27.45 10.89
C TYR A 77 9.35 -27.53 10.52
N VAL A 78 10.13 -28.28 11.29
CA VAL A 78 11.52 -28.61 10.99
C VAL A 78 11.67 -30.11 11.09
N ASN A 79 12.18 -30.74 10.04
CA ASN A 79 12.38 -32.20 9.96
C ASN A 79 11.10 -32.97 10.35
N GLY A 80 9.95 -32.53 9.87
CA GLY A 80 8.63 -33.14 10.12
C GLY A 80 8.00 -32.83 11.48
N SER A 81 8.73 -32.16 12.40
CA SER A 81 8.22 -31.82 13.74
C SER A 81 7.75 -30.36 13.79
N GLN A 82 6.57 -30.13 14.37
CA GLN A 82 6.10 -28.76 14.61
C GLN A 82 6.96 -28.09 15.69
N VAL A 83 7.67 -27.03 15.32
CA VAL A 83 8.53 -26.26 16.22
C VAL A 83 7.90 -24.95 16.68
N SER A 84 6.95 -24.40 15.90
CA SER A 84 6.28 -23.16 16.26
C SER A 84 4.87 -23.09 15.69
N ARG A 85 4.01 -22.33 16.38
CA ARG A 85 2.75 -21.81 15.91
C ARG A 85 2.71 -20.31 16.22
N VAL A 86 2.45 -19.50 15.22
CA VAL A 86 2.26 -18.05 15.35
C VAL A 86 0.82 -17.74 15.02
N ASP A 87 0.07 -17.23 15.98
CA ASP A 87 -1.29 -16.72 15.76
C ASP A 87 -1.20 -15.21 15.50
N LEU A 88 -1.72 -14.75 14.37
CA LEU A 88 -1.74 -13.33 14.03
C LEU A 88 -2.98 -12.67 14.65
N SER A 89 -2.73 -11.73 15.55
CA SER A 89 -3.76 -10.86 16.13
C SER A 89 -3.36 -9.41 15.90
N THR A 90 -4.28 -8.60 15.40
CA THR A 90 -4.09 -7.15 15.30
C THR A 90 -4.54 -6.49 16.60
N PRO A 91 -3.89 -5.39 17.04
CA PRO A 91 -4.35 -4.57 18.15
C PRO A 91 -5.80 -4.09 17.95
N ALA A 92 -6.52 -3.82 19.04
CA ALA A 92 -7.95 -3.49 19.02
C ALA A 92 -8.27 -2.17 18.27
N ASP A 93 -7.31 -1.26 18.18
CA ASP A 93 -7.40 0.01 17.44
C ASP A 93 -7.19 -0.14 15.93
N VAL A 94 -6.86 -1.36 15.45
CA VAL A 94 -6.64 -1.65 14.03
C VAL A 94 -7.88 -2.29 13.44
N PRO A 95 -8.57 -1.62 12.49
CA PRO A 95 -9.89 -2.06 12.02
C PRO A 95 -9.84 -3.33 11.18
N PHE A 96 -8.72 -3.62 10.55
CA PHE A 96 -8.56 -4.74 9.63
C PHE A 96 -7.51 -5.73 10.13
N ARG A 97 -7.70 -7.01 9.79
CA ARG A 97 -6.73 -8.07 10.01
C ARG A 97 -5.94 -8.34 8.74
N PHE A 98 -4.83 -9.08 8.87
CA PHE A 98 -4.09 -9.58 7.71
C PHE A 98 -5.00 -10.40 6.80
N HIS A 99 -4.97 -10.10 5.51
CA HIS A 99 -5.89 -10.67 4.55
C HIS A 99 -5.16 -11.34 3.39
N LEU A 100 -5.76 -12.38 2.83
CA LEU A 100 -5.18 -13.15 1.74
C LEU A 100 -6.10 -13.06 0.53
N LEU A 101 -5.55 -12.54 -0.56
CA LEU A 101 -6.22 -12.48 -1.86
C LEU A 101 -5.15 -12.57 -2.95
N PRO A 102 -5.21 -13.54 -3.88
CA PRO A 102 -4.21 -13.63 -4.94
C PRO A 102 -4.25 -12.40 -5.84
N GLN A 103 -3.08 -12.00 -6.33
CA GLN A 103 -2.88 -10.76 -7.10
C GLN A 103 -3.88 -10.59 -8.25
N TYR A 104 -4.15 -11.65 -9.03
CA TYR A 104 -5.12 -11.58 -10.13
C TYR A 104 -6.53 -11.21 -9.67
N ALA A 105 -6.92 -11.62 -8.46
CA ALA A 105 -8.23 -11.29 -7.89
C ALA A 105 -8.23 -9.84 -7.31
N THR A 106 -7.13 -9.41 -6.70
CA THR A 106 -6.94 -8.01 -6.29
C THR A 106 -7.03 -7.09 -7.51
N GLU A 107 -6.30 -7.40 -8.59
CA GLU A 107 -6.36 -6.64 -9.84
C GLU A 107 -7.76 -6.63 -10.46
N ARG A 108 -8.51 -7.73 -10.38
CA ARG A 108 -9.89 -7.77 -10.88
C ARG A 108 -10.76 -6.74 -10.14
N VAL A 109 -10.74 -6.74 -8.79
CA VAL A 109 -11.49 -5.77 -8.00
C VAL A 109 -11.10 -4.33 -8.35
N LEU A 110 -9.80 -4.07 -8.51
CA LEU A 110 -9.34 -2.73 -8.90
C LEU A 110 -9.75 -2.34 -10.33
N ARG A 111 -9.74 -3.28 -11.29
CA ARG A 111 -10.24 -3.02 -12.65
C ARG A 111 -11.73 -2.75 -12.68
N ASP A 112 -12.52 -3.53 -11.93
CA ASP A 112 -13.96 -3.32 -11.81
C ASP A 112 -14.23 -1.90 -11.27
N ARG A 113 -13.48 -1.48 -10.24
CA ARG A 113 -13.57 -0.12 -9.70
C ARG A 113 -13.16 0.96 -10.71
N LEU A 114 -12.14 0.71 -11.51
CA LEU A 114 -11.69 1.64 -12.55
C LEU A 114 -12.76 1.81 -13.64
N ALA A 115 -13.43 0.73 -14.01
CA ALA A 115 -14.57 0.75 -14.94
C ALA A 115 -15.75 1.55 -14.38
N ASP A 116 -16.06 1.45 -13.08
CA ASP A 116 -17.05 2.29 -12.39
C ASP A 116 -16.74 3.81 -12.46
N LEU A 117 -15.47 4.15 -12.69
CA LEU A 117 -14.98 5.52 -12.85
C LEU A 117 -14.84 5.94 -14.33
N ASP A 118 -15.46 5.20 -15.25
CA ASP A 118 -15.43 5.43 -16.70
C ASP A 118 -14.01 5.54 -17.26
N LEU A 119 -13.10 4.63 -16.84
CA LEU A 119 -11.75 4.54 -17.37
C LEU A 119 -11.41 3.11 -17.80
N GLU A 120 -11.11 2.95 -19.10
CA GLU A 120 -10.66 1.70 -19.68
C GLU A 120 -9.13 1.62 -19.74
N ILE A 121 -8.59 0.41 -19.64
CA ILE A 121 -7.17 0.13 -19.77
C ILE A 121 -6.86 -0.15 -21.23
N GLU A 122 -5.90 0.57 -21.79
CA GLU A 122 -5.41 0.32 -23.14
C GLU A 122 -4.43 -0.85 -23.13
N ARG A 123 -4.93 -2.03 -23.46
CA ARG A 123 -4.16 -3.27 -23.54
C ARG A 123 -3.42 -3.41 -24.85
N GLY A 124 -2.26 -4.13 -24.82
CA GLY A 124 -1.39 -4.30 -25.97
C GLY A 124 -0.61 -3.03 -26.34
N VAL A 125 -0.59 -2.03 -25.46
CA VAL A 125 0.09 -0.76 -25.67
C VAL A 125 1.19 -0.59 -24.62
N ARG A 126 2.42 -0.37 -25.07
CA ARG A 126 3.58 -0.16 -24.20
C ARG A 126 4.16 1.24 -24.37
N LEU A 127 4.68 1.80 -23.29
CA LEU A 127 5.55 2.96 -23.35
C LEU A 127 6.92 2.52 -23.91
N SER A 128 7.33 3.12 -25.03
CA SER A 128 8.64 2.84 -25.66
C SER A 128 9.68 3.92 -25.40
N ALA A 129 9.27 5.18 -25.34
CA ALA A 129 10.15 6.32 -25.05
C ALA A 129 9.34 7.48 -24.45
N PHE A 130 10.03 8.42 -23.84
CA PHE A 130 9.48 9.71 -23.44
C PHE A 130 10.57 10.78 -23.41
N ASP A 131 10.13 12.02 -23.51
CA ASP A 131 10.93 13.22 -23.28
C ASP A 131 10.12 14.23 -22.47
N GLN A 132 10.75 15.05 -21.63
CA GLN A 132 10.06 16.02 -20.78
C GLN A 132 10.69 17.41 -20.89
N ASP A 133 9.83 18.41 -20.76
CA ASP A 133 10.20 19.82 -20.67
C ASP A 133 9.51 20.51 -19.48
N ALA A 134 9.59 21.84 -19.39
CA ALA A 134 8.98 22.60 -18.30
C ALA A 134 7.45 22.46 -18.24
N ASP A 135 6.78 22.17 -19.36
CA ASP A 135 5.34 22.20 -19.49
C ASP A 135 4.68 20.81 -19.47
N GLY A 136 5.44 19.73 -19.72
CA GLY A 136 4.87 18.38 -19.73
C GLY A 136 5.83 17.29 -20.18
N VAL A 137 5.25 16.13 -20.51
CA VAL A 137 5.95 14.94 -20.97
C VAL A 137 5.37 14.52 -22.31
N THR A 138 6.22 14.34 -23.32
CA THR A 138 5.85 13.72 -24.59
C THR A 138 6.20 12.24 -24.51
N VAL A 139 5.19 11.38 -24.62
CA VAL A 139 5.33 9.92 -24.49
C VAL A 139 5.11 9.27 -25.84
N THR A 140 6.00 8.37 -26.23
CA THR A 140 5.84 7.49 -27.39
C THR A 140 5.27 6.15 -26.92
N LEU A 141 4.12 5.80 -27.44
CA LEU A 141 3.44 4.53 -27.19
C LEU A 141 3.54 3.65 -28.44
N THR A 142 3.81 2.36 -28.25
CA THR A 142 3.86 1.36 -29.33
C THR A 142 2.78 0.33 -29.08
N ASP A 143 1.90 0.10 -30.04
CA ASP A 143 0.86 -0.93 -29.99
C ASP A 143 1.41 -2.33 -30.32
N ALA A 144 0.56 -3.35 -30.25
CA ALA A 144 0.93 -4.74 -30.49
C ALA A 144 1.38 -5.02 -31.94
N ASP A 145 0.95 -4.20 -32.90
CA ASP A 145 1.30 -4.29 -34.32
C ASP A 145 2.56 -3.48 -34.67
N GLY A 146 3.15 -2.80 -33.68
CA GLY A 146 4.32 -1.96 -33.83
C GLY A 146 4.03 -0.54 -34.29
N GLY A 147 2.77 -0.13 -34.34
CA GLY A 147 2.35 1.24 -34.61
C GLY A 147 2.75 2.18 -33.49
N GLU A 148 3.33 3.33 -33.83
CA GLU A 148 3.73 4.34 -32.84
C GLU A 148 2.77 5.52 -32.79
N THR A 149 2.42 5.94 -31.58
CA THR A 149 1.65 7.16 -31.33
C THR A 149 2.35 8.03 -30.31
N SER A 150 2.28 9.36 -30.50
CA SER A 150 2.82 10.34 -29.56
C SER A 150 1.70 10.98 -28.78
N VAL A 151 1.87 11.07 -27.44
CA VAL A 151 0.89 11.63 -26.51
C VAL A 151 1.56 12.70 -25.66
N ARG A 152 0.91 13.85 -25.50
CA ARG A 152 1.35 14.89 -24.58
C ARG A 152 0.58 14.82 -23.27
N THR A 153 1.28 14.71 -22.13
CA THR A 153 0.71 14.67 -20.79
C THR A 153 1.41 15.66 -19.86
N ALA A 154 0.74 16.08 -18.78
CA ALA A 154 1.36 16.93 -17.77
C ALA A 154 2.35 16.13 -16.91
N TYR A 155 2.02 14.88 -16.58
CA TYR A 155 2.85 13.99 -15.75
C TYR A 155 2.80 12.55 -16.26
N LEU A 156 3.87 11.79 -15.95
CA LEU A 156 4.00 10.36 -16.25
C LEU A 156 4.28 9.58 -14.97
N ILE A 157 3.55 8.48 -14.76
CA ILE A 157 3.81 7.50 -13.69
C ILE A 157 4.27 6.20 -14.31
N GLY A 158 5.49 5.74 -13.97
CA GLY A 158 5.99 4.39 -14.26
C GLY A 158 5.59 3.42 -13.15
N ALA A 159 4.61 2.57 -13.42
CA ALA A 159 4.20 1.43 -12.61
C ALA A 159 4.39 0.13 -13.41
N ASP A 160 5.41 0.10 -14.29
CA ASP A 160 5.68 -0.87 -15.34
C ASP A 160 6.63 -2.00 -14.87
N GLY A 161 6.73 -2.20 -13.56
CA GLY A 161 7.35 -3.36 -12.93
C GLY A 161 8.88 -3.33 -12.89
N ALA A 162 9.48 -4.45 -12.50
CA ALA A 162 10.93 -4.57 -12.23
C ALA A 162 11.81 -4.21 -13.41
N HIS A 163 11.33 -4.38 -14.65
CA HIS A 163 12.05 -4.07 -15.88
C HIS A 163 11.70 -2.70 -16.48
N SER A 164 11.17 -1.80 -15.65
CA SER A 164 10.61 -0.49 -16.00
C SER A 164 11.36 0.26 -17.09
N ALA A 165 10.64 0.59 -18.18
CA ALA A 165 11.11 1.47 -19.23
C ALA A 165 11.18 2.93 -18.73
N VAL A 166 10.26 3.33 -17.86
CA VAL A 166 10.23 4.67 -17.27
C VAL A 166 11.45 4.92 -16.39
N ARG A 167 11.79 3.98 -15.48
CA ARG A 167 13.01 4.06 -14.68
C ARG A 167 14.26 4.23 -15.55
N LYS A 168 14.39 3.39 -16.58
CA LYS A 168 15.54 3.42 -17.50
C LYS A 168 15.59 4.72 -18.30
N GLY A 169 14.44 5.19 -18.79
CA GLY A 169 14.33 6.45 -19.51
C GLY A 169 14.72 7.67 -18.67
N LEU A 170 14.46 7.64 -17.35
CA LEU A 170 14.92 8.65 -16.41
C LEU A 170 16.43 8.55 -16.11
N GLY A 171 17.09 7.46 -16.47
CA GLY A 171 18.50 7.20 -16.09
C GLY A 171 18.67 7.03 -14.58
N LEU A 172 17.67 6.52 -13.88
CA LEU A 172 17.77 6.22 -12.46
C LEU A 172 18.64 4.99 -12.22
N SER A 173 19.52 5.04 -11.20
CA SER A 173 20.22 3.85 -10.74
C SER A 173 19.23 2.84 -10.14
N PHE A 174 19.60 1.57 -10.10
CA PHE A 174 18.79 0.52 -9.47
C PHE A 174 19.72 -0.40 -8.70
N GLU A 175 20.11 0.07 -7.52
CA GLU A 175 21.17 -0.51 -6.71
C GLU A 175 20.67 -1.67 -5.86
N GLY A 176 21.51 -2.70 -5.71
CA GLY A 176 21.21 -3.89 -4.93
C GLY A 176 21.82 -5.16 -5.54
N GLY A 177 21.21 -6.30 -5.25
CA GLY A 177 21.70 -7.61 -5.68
C GLY A 177 20.60 -8.62 -5.94
N ALA A 178 20.99 -9.83 -6.33
CA ALA A 178 20.11 -10.97 -6.45
C ALA A 178 20.51 -12.06 -5.44
N PHE A 179 19.53 -12.83 -4.98
CA PHE A 179 19.80 -14.07 -4.24
C PHE A 179 20.27 -15.16 -5.19
N ALA A 180 21.11 -16.05 -4.68
CA ALA A 180 21.59 -17.20 -5.44
C ALA A 180 20.48 -18.24 -5.65
N GLU A 181 19.61 -18.37 -4.68
CA GLU A 181 18.53 -19.34 -4.66
C GLU A 181 17.45 -18.99 -5.67
N GLN A 182 16.95 -20.03 -6.31
CA GLN A 182 15.80 -19.95 -7.20
C GLN A 182 14.62 -20.69 -6.56
N TYR A 183 13.43 -20.18 -6.78
CA TYR A 183 12.23 -20.75 -6.20
C TYR A 183 11.26 -21.16 -7.32
N MET A 184 10.58 -22.28 -7.14
CA MET A 184 9.39 -22.58 -7.94
C MET A 184 8.14 -22.20 -7.16
N LEU A 185 7.18 -21.64 -7.87
CA LEU A 185 5.87 -21.26 -7.34
C LEU A 185 4.79 -22.11 -8.00
N GLY A 186 3.74 -22.44 -7.26
CA GLY A 186 2.56 -23.11 -7.81
C GLY A 186 1.29 -22.69 -7.07
N ASP A 187 0.20 -22.51 -7.82
CA ASP A 187 -1.16 -22.36 -7.31
C ASP A 187 -1.89 -23.71 -7.50
N VAL A 188 -2.05 -24.46 -6.41
CA VAL A 188 -2.57 -25.84 -6.41
C VAL A 188 -3.68 -26.04 -5.40
N ALA A 189 -4.49 -27.07 -5.59
CA ALA A 189 -5.32 -27.64 -4.54
C ALA A 189 -4.55 -28.72 -3.78
N VAL A 190 -4.75 -28.80 -2.46
CA VAL A 190 -4.13 -29.78 -1.57
C VAL A 190 -5.20 -30.46 -0.75
N ASP A 191 -5.12 -31.80 -0.67
CA ASP A 191 -5.97 -32.61 0.20
C ASP A 191 -5.22 -32.94 1.48
N TRP A 192 -5.46 -32.15 2.51
CA TRP A 192 -4.91 -32.31 3.86
C TRP A 192 -5.85 -31.74 4.94
N SER A 193 -5.51 -32.02 6.22
CA SER A 193 -6.34 -31.61 7.35
C SER A 193 -5.94 -30.27 7.98
N MET A 194 -4.99 -29.54 7.39
CA MET A 194 -4.46 -28.29 7.95
C MET A 194 -5.54 -27.23 8.18
N PRO A 195 -5.48 -26.53 9.32
CA PRO A 195 -6.48 -25.49 9.65
C PRO A 195 -6.54 -24.37 8.63
N ARG A 196 -7.74 -24.00 8.20
CA ARG A 196 -7.96 -22.92 7.24
C ARG A 196 -7.43 -21.59 7.79
N GLY A 197 -6.77 -20.81 6.94
CA GLY A 197 -6.24 -19.49 7.25
C GLY A 197 -4.83 -19.52 7.85
N TYR A 198 -4.23 -20.70 8.03
CA TYR A 198 -2.86 -20.81 8.48
C TYR A 198 -1.92 -21.12 7.31
N ALA A 199 -0.85 -20.32 7.21
CA ALA A 199 0.28 -20.66 6.35
C ALA A 199 1.08 -21.82 6.97
N ILE A 200 1.77 -22.60 6.13
CA ILE A 200 2.64 -23.67 6.55
C ILE A 200 4.03 -23.38 6.02
N ARG A 201 5.01 -23.40 6.89
CA ARG A 201 6.44 -23.36 6.56
C ARG A 201 7.07 -24.65 7.06
N ALA A 202 7.48 -25.50 6.15
CA ALA A 202 8.17 -26.74 6.45
C ALA A 202 9.57 -26.70 5.86
N MET A 203 10.57 -27.09 6.65
CA MET A 203 11.99 -27.03 6.30
C MET A 203 12.66 -28.33 6.65
N HIS A 204 13.60 -28.77 5.80
CA HIS A 204 14.60 -29.73 6.17
C HIS A 204 15.86 -28.97 6.61
N GLN A 205 16.43 -29.38 7.76
CA GLN A 205 17.71 -28.90 8.24
C GLN A 205 18.67 -30.08 8.32
N ALA A 206 19.82 -29.93 7.69
CA ALA A 206 20.91 -30.86 7.75
C ALA A 206 21.57 -30.89 9.17
N ASP A 207 22.43 -31.85 9.42
CA ASP A 207 23.09 -32.04 10.73
C ASP A 207 23.92 -30.81 11.18
N ASP A 208 24.39 -29.99 10.24
CA ASP A 208 25.12 -28.74 10.52
C ASP A 208 24.20 -27.54 10.79
N GLY A 209 22.86 -27.73 10.73
CA GLY A 209 21.86 -26.71 10.96
C GLY A 209 21.52 -25.87 9.72
N THR A 210 22.13 -26.15 8.56
CA THR A 210 21.77 -25.47 7.31
C THR A 210 20.42 -25.94 6.80
N THR A 211 19.59 -25.01 6.29
CA THR A 211 18.32 -25.34 5.62
C THR A 211 18.61 -25.66 4.15
N ASP A 212 18.39 -26.90 3.76
CA ASP A 212 18.67 -27.41 2.41
C ASP A 212 17.41 -27.72 1.59
N ASP A 213 16.24 -27.76 2.20
CA ASP A 213 14.94 -27.84 1.49
C ASP A 213 13.86 -27.02 2.22
N LEU A 214 12.92 -26.43 1.46
CA LEU A 214 11.91 -25.51 1.96
C LEU A 214 10.59 -25.65 1.20
N LEU A 215 9.49 -25.71 1.97
CA LEU A 215 8.12 -25.62 1.49
C LEU A 215 7.38 -24.53 2.27
N VAL A 216 6.86 -23.54 1.56
CA VAL A 216 5.98 -22.50 2.13
C VAL A 216 4.64 -22.58 1.41
N CYS A 217 3.56 -22.82 2.18
CA CYS A 217 2.19 -22.89 1.66
C CYS A 217 1.38 -21.74 2.23
N ILE A 218 0.92 -20.83 1.38
CA ILE A 218 0.06 -19.71 1.75
C ILE A 218 -1.36 -20.05 1.29
N PRO A 219 -2.36 -20.11 2.19
CA PRO A 219 -3.73 -20.43 1.81
C PRO A 219 -4.32 -19.36 0.90
N LEU A 220 -5.13 -19.82 -0.07
CA LEU A 220 -5.88 -18.97 -0.99
C LEU A 220 -7.38 -19.13 -0.75
N PRO A 221 -8.20 -18.16 -1.17
CA PRO A 221 -9.65 -18.32 -1.18
C PRO A 221 -10.06 -19.57 -1.97
N GLY A 222 -11.04 -20.28 -1.45
CA GLY A 222 -11.49 -21.57 -1.98
C GLY A 222 -11.16 -22.74 -1.05
N ARG A 223 -11.64 -23.94 -1.43
CA ARG A 223 -11.41 -25.15 -0.63
C ARG A 223 -10.07 -25.77 -0.98
N GLY A 224 -9.18 -25.88 0.03
CA GLY A 224 -7.89 -26.54 -0.11
C GLY A 224 -6.90 -25.86 -1.08
N ARG A 225 -7.12 -24.60 -1.46
CA ARG A 225 -6.24 -23.88 -2.38
C ARG A 225 -5.06 -23.26 -1.65
N TYR A 226 -3.86 -23.39 -2.23
CA TYR A 226 -2.63 -22.84 -1.69
C TYR A 226 -1.72 -22.31 -2.79
N ARG A 227 -1.07 -21.18 -2.54
CA ARG A 227 0.11 -20.77 -3.27
C ARG A 227 1.33 -21.37 -2.56
N MET A 228 2.00 -22.26 -3.22
CA MET A 228 3.20 -22.91 -2.73
C MET A 228 4.47 -22.24 -3.28
N SER A 229 5.52 -22.21 -2.45
CA SER A 229 6.85 -21.74 -2.80
C SER A 229 7.87 -22.74 -2.27
N MET A 230 8.78 -23.18 -3.13
CA MET A 230 9.74 -24.25 -2.86
C MET A 230 11.06 -23.93 -3.58
N LEU A 231 12.15 -24.51 -3.13
CA LEU A 231 13.42 -24.45 -3.87
C LEU A 231 13.26 -25.16 -5.22
N VAL A 232 13.92 -24.62 -6.23
CA VAL A 232 13.90 -25.17 -7.59
C VAL A 232 14.78 -26.43 -7.63
N PRO A 233 14.28 -27.57 -8.14
CA PRO A 233 15.14 -28.72 -8.40
C PRO A 233 16.09 -28.44 -9.59
N ASP A 234 17.24 -29.12 -9.62
CA ASP A 234 18.33 -28.86 -10.58
C ASP A 234 17.87 -28.88 -12.05
N GLU A 235 16.93 -29.75 -12.39
CA GLU A 235 16.39 -29.87 -13.76
C GLU A 235 15.57 -28.67 -14.24
N LEU A 236 15.05 -27.86 -13.30
CA LEU A 236 14.30 -26.64 -13.58
C LEU A 236 15.14 -25.38 -13.35
N ALA A 237 16.35 -25.51 -12.76
CA ALA A 237 17.21 -24.38 -12.50
C ALA A 237 17.58 -23.64 -13.79
N VAL A 238 17.44 -22.33 -13.77
CA VAL A 238 17.79 -21.44 -14.89
C VAL A 238 19.22 -20.96 -14.69
N GLY A 239 20.07 -21.11 -15.70
CA GLY A 239 21.46 -20.63 -15.67
C GLY A 239 21.57 -19.11 -15.46
N GLU A 240 22.80 -18.59 -15.40
CA GLU A 240 23.04 -17.15 -15.34
C GLU A 240 22.39 -16.41 -16.50
N ILE A 241 21.78 -15.25 -16.21
CA ILE A 241 21.16 -14.41 -17.25
C ILE A 241 22.29 -13.81 -18.09
N SER A 242 22.47 -14.35 -19.28
CA SER A 242 23.34 -13.76 -20.31
C SER A 242 22.49 -12.83 -21.18
N GLY A 243 22.39 -11.57 -20.80
CA GLY A 243 21.68 -10.53 -21.57
C GLY A 243 20.55 -9.86 -20.80
N GLY A 244 20.15 -8.66 -21.22
CA GLY A 244 19.10 -7.87 -20.60
C GLY A 244 19.62 -6.75 -19.72
N ASP A 245 18.77 -6.22 -18.85
CA ASP A 245 19.08 -5.08 -17.97
C ASP A 245 19.77 -5.47 -16.64
N GLY A 246 20.17 -6.72 -16.49
CA GLY A 246 20.85 -7.22 -15.30
C GLY A 246 19.94 -7.37 -14.06
N VAL A 247 18.62 -7.26 -14.22
CA VAL A 247 17.63 -7.44 -13.14
C VAL A 247 17.11 -8.87 -13.18
N ALA A 248 17.60 -9.72 -12.28
CA ALA A 248 17.12 -11.08 -12.09
C ALA A 248 15.94 -11.06 -11.09
N HIS A 249 14.74 -10.72 -11.53
CA HIS A 249 13.56 -10.66 -10.70
C HIS A 249 12.29 -11.02 -11.47
N GLY A 250 11.46 -11.84 -10.85
CA GLY A 250 10.18 -12.28 -11.43
C GLY A 250 10.25 -13.65 -12.05
N PHE A 251 9.40 -13.88 -13.06
CA PHE A 251 9.25 -15.18 -13.70
C PHE A 251 10.33 -15.41 -14.74
N GLU A 252 11.09 -16.47 -14.57
CA GLU A 252 12.19 -16.81 -15.47
C GLU A 252 12.10 -18.27 -15.95
N GLY A 253 12.62 -18.49 -17.12
CA GLY A 253 12.79 -19.81 -17.69
C GLY A 253 11.73 -20.22 -18.71
N THR A 254 12.15 -21.09 -19.63
CA THR A 254 11.29 -21.72 -20.64
C THR A 254 10.62 -23.00 -20.12
N ARG A 255 11.04 -23.48 -18.94
CA ARG A 255 10.51 -24.69 -18.29
C ARG A 255 9.61 -24.28 -17.15
N THR A 256 8.34 -24.67 -17.24
CA THR A 256 7.32 -24.43 -16.20
C THR A 256 7.28 -25.63 -15.25
N PRO A 257 7.33 -25.44 -13.90
CA PRO A 257 7.14 -26.53 -12.97
C PRO A 257 5.81 -27.26 -13.22
N GLU A 258 5.86 -28.56 -13.26
CA GLU A 258 4.68 -29.45 -13.38
C GLU A 258 4.18 -29.87 -11.99
N LEU A 259 2.96 -30.39 -11.93
CA LEU A 259 2.37 -30.88 -10.69
C LEU A 259 3.25 -31.94 -9.99
N SER A 260 3.95 -32.78 -10.76
CA SER A 260 4.87 -33.80 -10.27
C SER A 260 6.04 -33.22 -9.48
N HIS A 261 6.60 -32.07 -9.92
CA HIS A 261 7.69 -31.40 -9.20
C HIS A 261 7.20 -30.88 -7.85
N ILE A 262 5.99 -30.30 -7.79
CA ILE A 262 5.37 -29.81 -6.57
C ILE A 262 5.06 -30.96 -5.62
N GLN A 263 4.46 -32.05 -6.13
CA GLN A 263 4.14 -33.25 -5.33
C GLN A 263 5.40 -33.84 -4.70
N ALA A 264 6.50 -33.92 -5.45
CA ALA A 264 7.75 -34.46 -4.93
C ALA A 264 8.29 -33.70 -3.71
N VAL A 265 8.12 -32.37 -3.66
CA VAL A 265 8.49 -31.56 -2.47
C VAL A 265 7.48 -31.76 -1.35
N VAL A 266 6.19 -31.81 -1.66
CA VAL A 266 5.13 -32.07 -0.67
C VAL A 266 5.35 -33.45 0.00
N ASP A 267 5.69 -34.48 -0.77
CA ASP A 267 5.97 -35.82 -0.24
C ASP A 267 7.15 -35.84 0.76
N ARG A 268 8.14 -34.94 0.58
CA ARG A 268 9.31 -34.86 1.47
C ARG A 268 9.09 -33.99 2.71
N LEU A 269 8.35 -32.87 2.56
CA LEU A 269 8.33 -31.80 3.58
C LEU A 269 6.96 -31.61 4.23
N SER A 270 5.88 -32.18 3.67
CA SER A 270 4.55 -32.01 4.26
C SER A 270 4.50 -32.64 5.67
N PRO A 271 3.91 -31.93 6.65
CA PRO A 271 3.77 -32.48 8.01
C PRO A 271 2.80 -33.66 8.10
N GLU A 272 1.98 -33.88 7.10
CA GLU A 272 1.08 -35.03 6.96
C GLU A 272 1.02 -35.46 5.49
N PRO A 273 0.63 -36.73 5.19
CA PRO A 273 0.43 -37.16 3.82
C PRO A 273 -0.56 -36.24 3.08
N ALA A 274 -0.16 -35.71 1.94
CA ALA A 274 -0.95 -34.77 1.18
C ALA A 274 -0.83 -35.02 -0.33
N THR A 275 -1.94 -34.81 -1.05
CA THR A 275 -1.96 -34.92 -2.50
C THR A 275 -2.25 -33.54 -3.11
N VAL A 276 -1.40 -33.10 -4.03
CA VAL A 276 -1.62 -31.88 -4.80
C VAL A 276 -2.36 -32.17 -6.09
N SER A 277 -3.23 -31.25 -6.50
CA SER A 277 -4.05 -31.34 -7.70
C SER A 277 -4.39 -29.97 -8.27
N ASP A 278 -5.07 -29.92 -9.40
CA ASP A 278 -5.60 -28.68 -10.00
C ASP A 278 -4.56 -27.54 -10.03
N LEU A 279 -3.44 -27.79 -10.71
CA LEU A 279 -2.41 -26.78 -10.94
C LEU A 279 -2.94 -25.71 -11.90
N ARG A 280 -3.19 -24.51 -11.38
CA ARG A 280 -3.68 -23.36 -12.17
C ARG A 280 -2.58 -22.56 -12.78
N TRP A 281 -1.48 -22.44 -12.06
CA TRP A 281 -0.36 -21.65 -12.47
C TRP A 281 0.91 -22.13 -11.76
N SER A 282 2.03 -22.08 -12.45
CA SER A 282 3.35 -22.32 -11.89
C SER A 282 4.40 -21.49 -12.60
N SER A 283 5.51 -21.22 -11.92
CA SER A 283 6.66 -20.52 -12.49
C SER A 283 7.94 -20.77 -11.69
N VAL A 284 9.08 -20.63 -12.33
CA VAL A 284 10.36 -20.41 -11.65
C VAL A 284 10.50 -18.92 -11.37
N PHE A 285 10.93 -18.57 -10.18
CA PHE A 285 11.01 -17.21 -9.69
C PHE A 285 12.39 -16.93 -9.09
N ARG A 286 13.01 -15.82 -9.49
CA ARG A 286 14.22 -15.29 -8.86
C ARG A 286 13.90 -14.09 -7.99
N ILE A 287 14.67 -13.97 -6.91
CA ILE A 287 14.52 -12.91 -5.93
C ILE A 287 15.70 -11.96 -6.07
N SER A 288 15.40 -10.68 -6.30
CA SER A 288 16.36 -9.58 -6.18
C SER A 288 15.88 -8.58 -5.14
N HIS A 289 16.82 -7.81 -4.62
CA HIS A 289 16.58 -6.67 -3.76
C HIS A 289 17.28 -5.46 -4.37
N ARG A 290 16.52 -4.46 -4.78
CA ARG A 290 17.05 -3.24 -5.42
C ARG A 290 16.17 -2.05 -5.11
N ILE A 291 16.76 -0.86 -5.13
CA ILE A 291 16.03 0.40 -5.00
C ILE A 291 16.66 1.47 -5.89
N VAL A 292 15.84 2.40 -6.36
CA VAL A 292 16.29 3.56 -7.14
C VAL A 292 16.90 4.64 -6.24
N ASP A 293 17.75 5.48 -6.85
CA ASP A 293 18.33 6.68 -6.22
C ASP A 293 17.31 7.83 -6.05
N SER A 294 16.23 7.83 -6.83
CA SER A 294 15.13 8.80 -6.72
C SER A 294 13.82 8.22 -7.23
N TYR A 295 12.70 8.57 -6.60
CA TYR A 295 11.35 8.15 -7.01
C TYR A 295 10.76 9.00 -8.15
N GLY A 296 11.49 9.97 -8.66
CA GLY A 296 11.08 10.76 -9.81
C GLY A 296 12.09 11.84 -10.18
N ARG A 297 11.97 12.37 -11.39
CA ARG A 297 12.70 13.54 -11.88
C ARG A 297 11.78 14.42 -12.71
N GLY A 298 11.63 15.67 -12.29
CA GLY A 298 10.76 16.63 -12.97
C GLY A 298 9.29 16.21 -12.94
N ARG A 299 8.74 15.83 -14.09
CA ARG A 299 7.32 15.46 -14.26
C ARG A 299 7.08 13.95 -14.37
N VAL A 300 8.13 13.14 -14.17
CA VAL A 300 8.08 11.69 -14.34
C VAL A 300 8.43 11.01 -13.02
N PHE A 301 7.57 10.10 -12.57
CA PHE A 301 7.66 9.40 -11.29
C PHE A 301 7.62 7.89 -11.49
N VAL A 302 8.21 7.13 -10.57
CA VAL A 302 8.16 5.66 -10.52
C VAL A 302 7.55 5.19 -9.20
N ALA A 303 6.83 4.06 -9.23
CA ALA A 303 6.16 3.49 -8.06
C ALA A 303 6.20 1.95 -8.08
N GLY A 304 6.20 1.33 -6.91
CA GLY A 304 6.24 -0.13 -6.75
C GLY A 304 7.50 -0.77 -7.34
N ASP A 305 7.36 -1.92 -8.01
CA ASP A 305 8.49 -2.67 -8.57
C ASP A 305 9.35 -1.86 -9.57
N ALA A 306 8.82 -0.78 -10.15
CA ALA A 306 9.60 0.16 -10.96
C ALA A 306 10.61 0.96 -10.13
N ALA A 307 10.33 1.19 -8.84
CA ALA A 307 11.16 1.94 -7.90
C ALA A 307 11.97 1.01 -6.96
N HIS A 308 11.37 -0.07 -6.48
CA HIS A 308 12.01 -0.99 -5.52
C HIS A 308 11.49 -2.43 -5.67
N ILE A 309 12.40 -3.38 -5.56
CA ILE A 309 12.09 -4.81 -5.52
C ILE A 309 12.78 -5.45 -4.32
N HIS A 310 12.19 -6.47 -3.74
CA HIS A 310 12.69 -7.13 -2.55
C HIS A 310 12.13 -8.55 -2.41
N PRO A 311 12.69 -9.39 -1.50
CA PRO A 311 12.14 -10.71 -1.21
C PRO A 311 10.66 -10.66 -0.84
N PRO A 312 9.86 -11.70 -1.19
CA PRO A 312 8.43 -11.75 -0.87
C PRO A 312 8.14 -11.99 0.62
N THR A 313 9.16 -11.95 1.47
CA THR A 313 9.07 -12.15 2.91
C THR A 313 8.14 -11.12 3.55
N GLY A 314 7.21 -11.56 4.39
CA GLY A 314 6.22 -10.69 5.03
C GLY A 314 5.17 -10.08 4.08
N ALA A 315 5.15 -10.47 2.80
CA ALA A 315 4.21 -9.96 1.79
C ALA A 315 4.21 -8.41 1.65
N GLN A 316 5.39 -7.77 1.68
CA GLN A 316 5.49 -6.31 1.74
C GLN A 316 5.36 -5.61 0.39
N GLY A 317 5.79 -6.22 -0.75
CA GLY A 317 6.00 -5.52 -2.04
C GLY A 317 4.77 -4.83 -2.60
N MET A 318 3.70 -5.57 -2.88
CA MET A 318 2.46 -4.98 -3.40
C MET A 318 1.91 -3.91 -2.44
N ASN A 319 1.98 -4.16 -1.14
CA ASN A 319 1.47 -3.26 -0.11
C ASN A 319 2.24 -1.94 -0.05
N THR A 320 3.56 -1.97 -0.19
CA THR A 320 4.40 -0.77 -0.26
C THR A 320 4.13 0.01 -1.55
N GLY A 321 4.04 -0.67 -2.70
CA GLY A 321 3.75 -0.02 -3.98
C GLY A 321 2.35 0.60 -4.06
N VAL A 322 1.32 -0.02 -3.46
CA VAL A 322 -0.03 0.57 -3.34
C VAL A 322 0.04 1.89 -2.58
N GLN A 323 0.81 1.94 -1.49
CA GLN A 323 0.99 3.18 -0.73
C GLN A 323 1.83 4.23 -1.48
N ASP A 324 2.80 3.80 -2.33
CA ASP A 324 3.51 4.74 -3.21
C ASP A 324 2.53 5.45 -4.14
N ALA A 325 1.70 4.67 -4.85
CA ALA A 325 0.69 5.20 -5.76
C ALA A 325 -0.33 6.10 -5.05
N HIS A 326 -0.77 5.70 -3.86
CA HIS A 326 -1.73 6.45 -3.05
C HIS A 326 -1.13 7.78 -2.54
N ASN A 327 0.12 7.80 -2.08
CA ASN A 327 0.83 9.00 -1.66
C ASN A 327 1.08 9.97 -2.82
N LEU A 328 1.44 9.46 -4.02
CA LEU A 328 1.71 10.29 -5.20
C LEU A 328 0.44 10.89 -5.80
N ALA A 329 -0.64 10.11 -5.89
CA ALA A 329 -1.82 10.47 -6.68
C ALA A 329 -2.52 11.76 -6.20
N TRP A 330 -2.70 11.94 -4.88
CA TRP A 330 -3.34 13.16 -4.38
C TRP A 330 -2.46 14.41 -4.59
N LYS A 331 -1.13 14.28 -4.50
CA LYS A 331 -0.17 15.36 -4.77
C LYS A 331 -0.20 15.78 -6.22
N LEU A 332 -0.26 14.79 -7.14
CA LEU A 332 -0.39 15.05 -8.56
C LEU A 332 -1.72 15.69 -8.92
N ALA A 333 -2.83 15.29 -8.28
CA ALA A 333 -4.12 15.91 -8.51
C ALA A 333 -4.10 17.42 -8.19
N LEU A 334 -3.56 17.80 -7.02
CA LEU A 334 -3.39 19.21 -6.66
C LEU A 334 -2.45 19.96 -7.62
N ALA A 335 -1.43 19.29 -8.14
CA ALA A 335 -0.51 19.89 -9.10
C ALA A 335 -1.17 20.09 -10.48
N VAL A 336 -2.00 19.16 -10.93
CA VAL A 336 -2.81 19.26 -12.16
C VAL A 336 -3.80 20.41 -12.06
N ASP A 337 -4.47 20.55 -10.92
CA ASP A 337 -5.44 21.64 -10.65
C ASP A 337 -4.76 23.00 -10.42
N GLY A 338 -3.43 22.99 -10.35
CA GLY A 338 -2.62 24.20 -10.22
C GLY A 338 -2.69 24.84 -8.84
N VAL A 339 -3.11 24.12 -7.80
CA VAL A 339 -3.21 24.60 -6.41
C VAL A 339 -2.08 24.08 -5.50
N ALA A 340 -1.24 23.18 -6.00
CA ALA A 340 -0.11 22.64 -5.26
C ALA A 340 0.92 23.70 -4.88
N ALA A 341 1.40 23.68 -3.66
CA ALA A 341 2.53 24.49 -3.23
C ALA A 341 3.82 24.05 -3.96
N PRO A 342 4.77 24.97 -4.19
CA PRO A 342 6.10 24.61 -4.68
C PRO A 342 6.75 23.55 -3.76
N GLY A 343 7.31 22.49 -4.35
CA GLY A 343 7.95 21.39 -3.59
C GLY A 343 7.00 20.30 -3.09
N LEU A 344 5.67 20.41 -3.30
CA LEU A 344 4.75 19.34 -2.90
C LEU A 344 5.10 18.01 -3.55
N LEU A 345 5.42 18.00 -4.84
CA LEU A 345 5.77 16.76 -5.55
C LEU A 345 7.11 16.18 -5.11
N ASP A 346 8.06 17.03 -4.69
CA ASP A 346 9.36 16.57 -4.17
C ASP A 346 9.20 15.78 -2.86
N SER A 347 8.12 16.05 -2.11
CA SER A 347 7.82 15.32 -0.89
C SER A 347 7.48 13.83 -1.15
N TYR A 348 7.17 13.43 -2.38
CA TYR A 348 6.95 12.02 -2.73
C TYR A 348 8.23 11.19 -2.53
N ASP A 349 9.34 11.65 -3.09
CA ASP A 349 10.64 10.99 -2.91
C ASP A 349 11.07 11.00 -1.43
N LEU A 350 10.95 12.15 -0.77
CA LEU A 350 11.33 12.33 0.64
C LEU A 350 10.53 11.44 1.61
N GLU A 351 9.28 11.14 1.29
CA GLU A 351 8.41 10.30 2.11
C GLU A 351 8.53 8.81 1.76
N ARG A 352 8.58 8.46 0.47
CA ARG A 352 8.41 7.07 0.06
C ARG A 352 9.72 6.31 -0.18
N ARG A 353 10.79 7.00 -0.62
CA ARG A 353 12.08 6.34 -0.81
C ARG A 353 12.68 5.79 0.50
N PRO A 354 12.69 6.52 1.64
CA PRO A 354 13.15 5.97 2.90
C PRO A 354 12.35 4.75 3.38
N VAL A 355 11.04 4.72 3.11
CA VAL A 355 10.19 3.54 3.39
C VAL A 355 10.60 2.36 2.52
N GLY A 356 10.84 2.60 1.22
CA GLY A 356 11.35 1.58 0.31
C GLY A 356 12.71 1.02 0.75
N GLU A 357 13.64 1.88 1.18
CA GLU A 357 14.95 1.50 1.71
C GLU A 357 14.83 0.61 2.97
N GLU A 358 13.97 1.00 3.91
CA GLU A 358 13.70 0.21 5.12
C GLU A 358 13.11 -1.16 4.77
N VAL A 359 12.09 -1.20 3.91
CA VAL A 359 11.43 -2.45 3.51
C VAL A 359 12.40 -3.38 2.77
N VAL A 360 13.20 -2.85 1.83
CA VAL A 360 14.23 -3.64 1.12
C VAL A 360 15.25 -4.20 2.12
N GLY A 361 15.79 -3.38 3.02
CA GLY A 361 16.77 -3.80 4.02
C GLY A 361 16.20 -4.84 5.00
N ARG A 362 14.99 -4.62 5.49
CA ARG A 362 14.31 -5.52 6.44
C ARG A 362 13.97 -6.86 5.80
N THR A 363 13.34 -6.88 4.63
CA THR A 363 12.95 -8.13 3.98
C THR A 363 14.14 -9.01 3.59
N VAL A 364 15.32 -8.43 3.34
CA VAL A 364 16.57 -9.17 3.15
C VAL A 364 17.03 -9.83 4.46
N ARG A 365 16.95 -9.13 5.60
CA ARG A 365 17.24 -9.73 6.92
C ARG A 365 16.25 -10.82 7.26
N ASP A 366 14.95 -10.54 7.14
CA ASP A 366 13.88 -11.49 7.45
C ASP A 366 13.93 -12.76 6.59
N ALA A 367 14.41 -12.65 5.34
CA ALA A 367 14.62 -13.80 4.48
C ALA A 367 15.74 -14.73 4.99
N ARG A 368 16.76 -14.18 5.65
CA ARG A 368 17.91 -14.91 6.20
C ARG A 368 17.68 -15.41 7.62
N GLU A 369 17.09 -14.59 8.47
CA GLU A 369 17.03 -14.77 9.93
C GLU A 369 15.62 -15.15 10.42
N GLY A 370 14.58 -14.86 9.65
CA GLY A 370 13.18 -15.05 10.02
C GLY A 370 12.49 -13.74 10.42
N ILE A 371 11.17 -13.67 10.22
CA ILE A 371 10.37 -12.49 10.51
C ILE A 371 10.33 -12.23 12.02
N GLY A 372 10.62 -10.98 12.42
CA GLY A 372 10.47 -10.52 13.80
C GLY A 372 11.54 -11.02 14.78
N THR A 373 12.65 -11.58 14.28
CA THR A 373 13.77 -12.04 15.14
C THR A 373 14.53 -10.89 15.79
N ASP A 374 14.36 -9.67 15.30
CA ASP A 374 15.01 -8.45 15.77
C ASP A 374 14.28 -7.76 16.96
N SER A 375 13.13 -8.28 17.39
CA SER A 375 12.37 -7.73 18.53
C SER A 375 11.60 -8.81 19.28
N THR A 376 11.52 -8.65 20.59
CA THR A 376 10.67 -9.47 21.47
C THR A 376 9.29 -8.84 21.74
N ASP A 377 9.07 -7.60 21.30
CA ASP A 377 7.80 -6.91 21.40
C ASP A 377 6.88 -7.34 20.25
N ILE A 378 5.95 -8.24 20.54
CA ILE A 378 5.02 -8.81 19.57
C ILE A 378 4.10 -7.75 18.98
N GLU A 379 3.66 -6.78 19.78
CA GLU A 379 2.79 -5.71 19.30
C GLU A 379 3.54 -4.81 18.32
N PHE A 380 4.76 -4.42 18.64
CA PHE A 380 5.62 -3.65 17.75
C PHE A 380 5.85 -4.40 16.42
N VAL A 381 6.21 -5.68 16.47
CA VAL A 381 6.39 -6.52 15.27
C VAL A 381 5.11 -6.58 14.46
N THR A 382 3.96 -6.82 15.11
CA THR A 382 2.67 -6.90 14.42
C THR A 382 2.32 -5.59 13.73
N ARG A 383 2.47 -4.44 14.40
CA ARG A 383 2.20 -3.11 13.81
C ARG A 383 3.15 -2.79 12.67
N ARG A 384 4.42 -3.18 12.78
CA ARG A 384 5.43 -3.01 11.72
C ARG A 384 5.10 -3.84 10.50
N GLU A 385 4.81 -5.14 10.67
CA GLU A 385 4.43 -6.02 9.56
C GLU A 385 3.09 -5.61 8.92
N ALA A 386 2.18 -5.05 9.70
CA ALA A 386 0.94 -4.45 9.21
C ALA A 386 1.14 -3.10 8.49
N GLN A 387 2.38 -2.58 8.42
CA GLN A 387 2.76 -1.29 7.84
C GLN A 387 2.08 -0.08 8.51
N LEU A 388 1.76 -0.19 9.80
CA LEU A 388 1.10 0.86 10.59
C LEU A 388 2.07 1.83 11.26
N LEU A 389 3.38 1.50 11.29
CA LEU A 389 4.45 2.31 11.90
C LEU A 389 5.21 3.18 10.89
N ILE A 390 4.78 3.21 9.63
CA ILE A 390 5.35 4.12 8.64
C ILE A 390 5.10 5.56 9.08
N SER A 391 6.15 6.37 9.07
CA SER A 391 6.11 7.78 9.49
C SER A 391 6.83 8.66 8.49
N TYR A 392 6.29 9.85 8.27
CA TYR A 392 6.83 10.93 7.45
C TYR A 392 7.18 12.15 8.31
N ALA A 393 7.62 11.93 9.54
CA ALA A 393 7.90 13.01 10.51
C ALA A 393 8.93 14.03 9.99
N ASP A 394 9.85 13.61 9.12
CA ASP A 394 10.87 14.46 8.51
C ASP A 394 10.42 15.11 7.19
N SER A 395 9.16 14.88 6.77
CA SER A 395 8.62 15.47 5.54
C SER A 395 8.43 16.98 5.68
N PRO A 396 8.77 17.77 4.64
CA PRO A 396 8.54 19.22 4.65
C PRO A 396 7.04 19.59 4.71
N ILE A 397 6.14 18.64 4.40
CA ILE A 397 4.68 18.81 4.49
C ILE A 397 4.08 18.13 5.73
N ALA A 398 4.89 17.83 6.74
CA ALA A 398 4.49 17.36 8.05
C ALA A 398 4.97 18.38 9.09
N ALA A 399 4.32 19.54 9.15
CA ALA A 399 4.66 20.57 10.13
C ALA A 399 3.84 20.34 11.40
N GLY A 400 4.43 19.67 12.39
CA GLY A 400 3.78 19.49 13.68
C GLY A 400 4.12 20.59 14.65
N SER A 401 3.11 21.13 15.33
CA SER A 401 3.30 21.62 16.69
C SER A 401 3.59 20.39 17.55
N THR A 402 4.79 20.30 18.09
CA THR A 402 5.02 19.46 19.26
C THR A 402 4.26 20.13 20.40
N ILE A 403 3.01 19.70 20.66
CA ILE A 403 2.33 20.10 21.89
C ILE A 403 3.18 19.51 23.03
N PRO A 404 3.76 20.33 23.91
CA PRO A 404 4.49 19.81 25.03
C PRO A 404 3.50 19.04 25.90
N GLY A 405 3.70 17.77 26.15
CA GLY A 405 2.90 17.09 27.15
C GLY A 405 2.71 15.58 27.03
N SER A 406 2.54 15.00 25.86
CA SER A 406 2.39 13.54 25.76
C SER A 406 3.26 12.93 24.68
N PRO A 407 4.30 12.16 25.05
CA PRO A 407 5.11 11.42 24.08
C PRO A 407 4.32 10.33 23.33
N ALA A 408 3.16 9.92 23.86
CA ALA A 408 2.29 8.90 23.26
C ALA A 408 1.27 9.48 22.26
N ALA A 409 1.15 10.81 22.16
CA ALA A 409 0.21 11.43 21.22
C ALA A 409 0.70 11.33 19.78
N PRO A 410 -0.17 11.03 18.80
CA PRO A 410 0.21 10.95 17.39
C PRO A 410 0.76 12.30 16.92
N ARG A 411 1.86 12.24 16.17
CA ARG A 411 2.59 13.41 15.67
C ARG A 411 2.29 13.65 14.20
N ALA A 412 2.51 14.87 13.75
CA ALA A 412 2.50 15.14 12.31
C ALA A 412 3.49 14.23 11.58
N GLY A 413 3.08 13.70 10.43
CA GLY A 413 3.81 12.69 9.67
C GLY A 413 3.52 11.25 10.08
N GLU A 414 2.88 10.99 11.23
CA GLU A 414 2.46 9.65 11.63
C GLU A 414 1.08 9.30 11.07
N ARG A 415 0.80 8.00 10.94
CA ARG A 415 -0.55 7.54 10.56
C ARG A 415 -1.56 8.06 11.58
N ALA A 416 -2.61 8.72 11.10
CA ALA A 416 -3.71 9.14 11.97
C ALA A 416 -4.42 7.90 12.56
N PRO A 417 -4.70 7.85 13.87
CA PRO A 417 -5.46 6.76 14.45
C PRO A 417 -6.89 6.70 13.88
N ASP A 418 -7.38 5.50 13.60
CA ASP A 418 -8.79 5.33 13.28
C ASP A 418 -9.59 5.18 14.58
N ALA A 419 -10.46 6.12 14.86
CA ALA A 419 -11.28 6.13 16.05
C ALA A 419 -12.65 5.51 15.76
N ALA A 420 -13.02 4.48 16.51
CA ALA A 420 -14.37 3.92 16.53
C ALA A 420 -15.27 4.67 17.55
N GLY A 421 -16.50 4.27 17.69
CA GLY A 421 -17.41 4.80 18.70
C GLY A 421 -17.90 6.23 18.45
N LEU A 422 -17.84 6.71 17.20
CA LEU A 422 -18.32 8.05 16.84
C LEU A 422 -19.84 8.02 16.59
N GLY A 423 -20.60 8.67 17.46
CA GLY A 423 -22.04 8.86 17.31
C GLY A 423 -22.36 10.01 16.36
N ARG A 424 -23.35 9.84 15.49
CA ARG A 424 -23.90 10.88 14.64
C ARG A 424 -25.42 10.93 14.83
N GLU A 425 -25.98 12.14 14.85
CA GLU A 425 -27.43 12.30 14.90
C GLU A 425 -28.12 11.53 13.77
N SER A 426 -29.24 10.91 14.07
CA SER A 426 -30.00 10.06 13.14
C SER A 426 -29.30 8.75 12.68
N VAL A 427 -28.16 8.38 13.28
CA VAL A 427 -27.48 7.11 13.01
C VAL A 427 -27.43 6.25 14.28
N ASN A 428 -28.03 5.07 14.23
CA ASN A 428 -28.17 4.19 15.40
C ASN A 428 -26.90 3.38 15.73
N HIS A 429 -25.92 3.34 14.82
CA HIS A 429 -24.67 2.59 15.00
C HIS A 429 -23.50 3.55 15.09
N PRO A 430 -22.52 3.30 15.97
CA PRO A 430 -21.31 4.08 16.02
C PRO A 430 -20.53 3.91 14.69
N LEU A 431 -19.90 5.00 14.27
CA LEU A 431 -19.11 5.10 13.05
C LEU A 431 -17.62 5.05 13.41
N ARG A 432 -16.81 4.79 12.40
CA ARG A 432 -15.36 4.92 12.47
C ARG A 432 -14.92 6.19 11.73
N LEU A 433 -13.88 6.83 12.22
CA LEU A 433 -13.38 8.06 11.65
C LEU A 433 -13.02 7.91 10.17
N PHE A 434 -12.22 6.89 9.82
CA PHE A 434 -11.76 6.70 8.43
C PHE A 434 -12.90 6.38 7.46
N SER A 435 -13.96 5.74 7.92
CA SER A 435 -15.15 5.51 7.09
C SER A 435 -15.90 6.82 6.74
N LEU A 436 -15.63 7.91 7.46
CA LEU A 436 -16.24 9.23 7.24
C LEU A 436 -15.36 10.16 6.39
N LEU A 437 -14.03 9.99 6.44
CA LEU A 437 -13.11 10.93 5.80
C LEU A 437 -13.02 10.78 4.27
N GLY A 438 -13.43 9.64 3.70
CA GLY A 438 -13.52 9.42 2.25
C GLY A 438 -12.20 9.39 1.46
N GLY A 439 -11.09 9.88 2.00
CA GLY A 439 -9.74 9.80 1.42
C GLY A 439 -9.54 10.53 0.08
N VAL A 440 -10.39 11.50 -0.30
CA VAL A 440 -10.23 12.31 -1.51
C VAL A 440 -9.53 13.61 -1.18
N ASP A 441 -10.09 14.37 -0.23
CA ASP A 441 -9.60 15.67 0.21
C ASP A 441 -8.90 15.56 1.58
N HIS A 442 -8.23 16.63 1.97
CA HIS A 442 -7.79 16.79 3.36
C HIS A 442 -9.00 16.85 4.29
N SER A 443 -8.81 16.45 5.53
CA SER A 443 -9.88 16.52 6.53
C SER A 443 -9.40 17.33 7.74
N LEU A 444 -10.14 18.38 8.08
CA LEU A 444 -9.98 19.11 9.34
C LEU A 444 -10.91 18.47 10.38
N VAL A 445 -10.33 17.89 11.42
CA VAL A 445 -11.07 17.34 12.55
C VAL A 445 -10.87 18.28 13.74
N LEU A 446 -11.96 18.91 14.18
CA LEU A 446 -12.01 19.84 15.29
C LEU A 446 -12.53 19.11 16.52
N TYR A 447 -11.66 18.79 17.48
CA TYR A 447 -12.09 18.20 18.73
C TYR A 447 -12.56 19.28 19.70
N ALA A 448 -13.81 19.21 20.12
CA ALA A 448 -14.39 20.03 21.16
C ALA A 448 -14.33 19.24 22.48
N ASP A 449 -13.55 19.72 23.44
CA ASP A 449 -13.31 19.04 24.71
C ASP A 449 -14.53 19.06 25.65
N ALA A 450 -14.38 18.44 26.81
CA ALA A 450 -15.47 18.30 27.80
C ALA A 450 -15.97 19.63 28.38
N THR A 451 -15.20 20.72 28.25
CA THR A 451 -15.55 22.06 28.74
C THR A 451 -16.20 22.92 27.66
N SER A 452 -16.18 22.47 26.39
CA SER A 452 -16.74 23.21 25.26
C SER A 452 -18.24 23.36 25.36
N GLY A 453 -18.72 24.58 25.11
CA GLY A 453 -20.12 25.00 25.15
C GLY A 453 -20.67 25.53 23.84
N ALA A 454 -21.86 26.08 23.87
CA ALA A 454 -22.51 26.67 22.70
C ALA A 454 -21.77 27.94 22.20
N GLU A 455 -21.03 28.63 23.05
CA GLU A 455 -20.23 29.79 22.72
C GLU A 455 -19.01 29.47 21.86
N ASP A 456 -18.52 28.23 21.91
CA ASP A 456 -17.34 27.80 21.14
C ASP A 456 -17.66 27.48 19.68
N VAL A 457 -18.95 27.31 19.32
CA VAL A 457 -19.38 26.98 17.96
C VAL A 457 -18.88 28.00 16.94
N ALA A 458 -18.98 29.28 17.26
CA ALA A 458 -18.53 30.34 16.35
C ALA A 458 -17.00 30.28 16.08
N VAL A 459 -16.21 29.84 17.05
CA VAL A 459 -14.76 29.63 16.90
C VAL A 459 -14.50 28.46 15.97
N LEU A 460 -15.19 27.34 16.16
CA LEU A 460 -15.06 26.14 15.32
C LEU A 460 -15.44 26.42 13.86
N GLU A 461 -16.56 27.12 13.63
CA GLU A 461 -17.05 27.47 12.29
C GLU A 461 -16.13 28.49 11.60
N SER A 462 -15.66 29.50 12.34
CA SER A 462 -14.72 30.49 11.82
C SER A 462 -13.40 29.82 11.38
N LEU A 463 -12.83 28.96 12.23
CA LEU A 463 -11.62 28.19 11.91
C LEU A 463 -11.84 27.30 10.69
N ALA A 464 -12.94 26.56 10.62
CA ALA A 464 -13.26 25.69 9.50
C ALA A 464 -13.38 26.50 8.18
N ALA A 465 -14.03 27.65 8.20
CA ALA A 465 -14.18 28.50 7.02
C ALA A 465 -12.82 29.06 6.53
N GLU A 466 -11.98 29.55 7.44
CA GLU A 466 -10.65 30.10 7.11
C GLU A 466 -9.73 29.01 6.53
N VAL A 467 -9.73 27.83 7.16
CA VAL A 467 -8.89 26.68 6.76
C VAL A 467 -9.36 26.10 5.43
N THR A 468 -10.66 25.96 5.20
CA THR A 468 -11.22 25.50 3.92
C THR A 468 -10.91 26.46 2.78
N ALA A 469 -10.99 27.75 3.02
CA ALA A 469 -10.60 28.78 2.04
C ALA A 469 -9.09 28.70 1.70
N ALA A 470 -8.22 28.53 2.72
CA ALA A 470 -6.79 28.37 2.53
C ALA A 470 -6.40 27.08 1.77
N ALA A 471 -7.25 26.07 1.82
CA ALA A 471 -7.10 24.82 1.07
C ALA A 471 -7.82 24.85 -0.29
N HIS A 472 -8.25 26.00 -0.80
CA HIS A 472 -8.97 26.16 -2.08
C HIS A 472 -10.18 25.25 -2.25
N GLY A 473 -10.83 24.81 -1.16
CA GLY A 473 -11.94 23.86 -1.17
C GLY A 473 -11.55 22.39 -1.17
N TYR A 474 -10.26 22.04 -1.19
CA TYR A 474 -9.75 20.65 -1.10
C TYR A 474 -9.58 20.18 0.35
N LEU A 475 -10.53 20.61 1.20
CA LEU A 475 -10.56 20.22 2.61
C LEU A 475 -11.99 20.19 3.12
N THR A 476 -12.35 19.12 3.82
CA THR A 476 -13.62 18.99 4.53
C THR A 476 -13.41 19.13 6.02
N ALA A 477 -14.33 19.80 6.73
CA ALA A 477 -14.25 19.99 8.18
C ALA A 477 -15.30 19.15 8.90
N HIS A 478 -14.93 18.60 10.07
CA HIS A 478 -15.79 17.83 10.95
C HIS A 478 -15.54 18.25 12.40
N VAL A 479 -16.57 18.28 13.22
CA VAL A 479 -16.46 18.47 14.66
C VAL A 479 -16.61 17.12 15.35
N VAL A 480 -15.67 16.77 16.25
CA VAL A 480 -15.76 15.62 17.14
C VAL A 480 -15.88 16.15 18.56
N ALA A 481 -17.05 16.03 19.17
CA ALA A 481 -17.31 16.51 20.52
C ALA A 481 -17.06 15.42 21.56
N ALA A 482 -16.40 15.77 22.66
CA ALA A 482 -16.30 14.90 23.84
C ALA A 482 -17.70 14.47 24.31
N PRO A 483 -17.82 13.32 25.02
CA PRO A 483 -19.13 12.79 25.45
C PRO A 483 -19.99 13.80 26.23
N THR A 484 -19.36 14.66 27.02
CA THR A 484 -20.01 15.64 27.90
C THR A 484 -20.03 17.06 27.35
N ALA A 485 -19.36 17.34 26.24
CA ALA A 485 -19.34 18.66 25.61
C ALA A 485 -20.78 19.11 25.24
N GLN A 486 -21.07 20.36 25.51
CA GLN A 486 -22.39 21.00 25.23
C GLN A 486 -22.34 21.83 23.98
N VAL A 487 -21.71 21.30 22.92
CA VAL A 487 -21.66 21.96 21.62
C VAL A 487 -23.10 22.14 21.11
N GLY A 488 -23.46 23.39 20.82
CA GLY A 488 -24.77 23.76 20.29
C GLY A 488 -24.97 23.33 18.83
N SER A 489 -26.03 23.84 18.21
CA SER A 489 -26.25 23.64 16.78
C SER A 489 -25.11 24.27 15.97
N THR A 490 -24.57 23.54 15.01
CA THR A 490 -23.50 23.98 14.12
C THR A 490 -23.81 23.56 12.67
N ASP A 491 -23.32 24.33 11.70
CA ASP A 491 -23.41 24.01 10.27
C ASP A 491 -22.38 22.94 9.85
N LEU A 492 -21.40 22.62 10.73
CA LEU A 492 -20.42 21.58 10.49
C LEU A 492 -20.96 20.18 10.84
N PRO A 493 -20.56 19.13 10.10
CA PRO A 493 -20.84 17.76 10.50
C PRO A 493 -20.35 17.48 11.92
N LEU A 494 -21.30 17.24 12.83
CA LEU A 494 -21.02 16.98 14.25
C LEU A 494 -21.07 15.48 14.55
N LEU A 495 -19.98 15.01 15.12
CA LEU A 495 -19.82 13.65 15.65
C LEU A 495 -19.61 13.73 17.17
N ARG A 496 -20.02 12.71 17.89
CA ARG A 496 -19.81 12.62 19.34
C ARG A 496 -18.94 11.41 19.65
N ASP A 497 -17.84 11.64 20.36
CA ASP A 497 -16.94 10.58 20.84
C ASP A 497 -17.59 9.83 22.01
N THR A 498 -18.61 9.00 21.72
CA THR A 498 -19.49 8.41 22.73
C THR A 498 -18.77 7.48 23.72
N GLU A 499 -17.68 6.86 23.29
CA GLU A 499 -16.88 5.90 24.05
C GLU A 499 -15.52 6.46 24.50
N GLY A 500 -15.19 7.70 24.10
CA GLY A 500 -13.90 8.32 24.40
C GLY A 500 -12.73 7.75 23.60
N LEU A 501 -12.99 6.96 22.53
CA LEU A 501 -11.94 6.29 21.77
C LEU A 501 -11.17 7.26 20.87
N PHE A 502 -11.81 8.33 20.40
CA PHE A 502 -11.10 9.40 19.69
C PHE A 502 -10.12 10.11 20.63
N ALA A 503 -10.58 10.52 21.80
CA ALA A 503 -9.73 11.16 22.80
C ALA A 503 -8.59 10.24 23.25
N GLN A 504 -8.84 8.93 23.37
CA GLN A 504 -7.81 7.95 23.72
C GLN A 504 -6.74 7.81 22.63
N GLY A 505 -7.14 7.78 21.35
CA GLY A 505 -6.22 7.60 20.22
C GLY A 505 -5.45 8.87 19.86
N TYR A 506 -6.12 10.03 19.92
CA TYR A 506 -5.54 11.31 19.51
C TYR A 506 -4.90 12.11 20.65
N LEU A 507 -5.24 11.79 21.91
CA LEU A 507 -4.73 12.47 23.10
C LEU A 507 -4.77 14.00 22.95
N PRO A 508 -5.95 14.62 22.68
CA PRO A 508 -6.06 16.05 22.51
C PRO A 508 -5.69 16.80 23.82
N ASP A 509 -5.09 17.97 23.70
CA ASP A 509 -4.81 18.87 24.82
C ASP A 509 -5.82 20.02 24.78
N GLY A 510 -6.95 19.85 25.50
CA GLY A 510 -8.10 20.72 25.35
C GLY A 510 -8.74 20.60 23.96
N SER A 511 -9.42 21.66 23.51
CA SER A 511 -9.99 21.72 22.17
C SER A 511 -8.88 21.85 21.13
N THR A 512 -8.81 20.87 20.22
CA THR A 512 -7.65 20.65 19.35
C THR A 512 -8.09 20.47 17.90
N ALA A 513 -7.33 21.10 16.97
CA ALA A 513 -7.48 20.94 15.53
C ALA A 513 -6.47 19.92 14.99
N PHE A 514 -6.96 19.00 14.17
CA PHE A 514 -6.15 18.01 13.46
C PHE A 514 -6.40 18.15 11.96
N VAL A 515 -5.34 18.20 11.15
CA VAL A 515 -5.49 18.06 9.69
C VAL A 515 -4.98 16.70 9.29
N ILE A 516 -5.86 15.89 8.72
CA ILE A 516 -5.55 14.56 8.20
C ILE A 516 -5.44 14.68 6.67
N ARG A 517 -4.34 14.21 6.12
CA ARG A 517 -4.04 14.20 4.68
C ARG A 517 -4.90 13.13 3.98
N PRO A 518 -5.10 13.24 2.63
CA PRO A 518 -5.85 12.24 1.87
C PRO A 518 -5.30 10.83 1.98
N ASP A 519 -4.00 10.68 2.23
CA ASP A 519 -3.34 9.39 2.43
C ASP A 519 -3.40 8.87 3.88
N GLY A 520 -4.21 9.50 4.76
CA GLY A 520 -4.47 9.06 6.12
C GLY A 520 -3.35 9.35 7.13
N TYR A 521 -2.42 10.23 6.78
CA TYR A 521 -1.38 10.69 7.71
C TYR A 521 -1.77 12.01 8.34
N LEU A 522 -1.39 12.18 9.61
CA LEU A 522 -1.59 13.44 10.31
C LEU A 522 -0.63 14.50 9.74
N GLY A 523 -1.16 15.56 9.16
CA GLY A 523 -0.37 16.67 8.62
C GLY A 523 -0.12 17.75 9.66
N TYR A 524 -1.12 18.03 10.53
CA TYR A 524 -1.06 19.08 11.54
C TYR A 524 -1.82 18.67 12.80
N ARG A 525 -1.37 19.18 13.94
CA ARG A 525 -2.04 19.13 15.23
C ARG A 525 -1.75 20.42 16.00
N GLY A 526 -2.75 21.07 16.56
CA GLY A 526 -2.61 22.27 17.36
C GLY A 526 -3.91 22.75 18.00
N PRO A 527 -3.90 23.79 18.81
CA PRO A 527 -5.09 24.34 19.45
C PRO A 527 -6.06 24.94 18.41
N ILE A 528 -7.36 24.97 18.72
CA ILE A 528 -8.40 25.49 17.79
C ILE A 528 -8.37 27.02 17.64
N ASP A 529 -7.76 27.73 18.56
CA ASP A 529 -7.65 29.19 18.56
C ASP A 529 -6.44 29.74 17.80
N ASP A 530 -5.59 28.86 17.22
CA ASP A 530 -4.44 29.22 16.38
C ASP A 530 -4.70 28.92 14.91
N ALA A 531 -5.68 29.59 14.31
CA ALA A 531 -5.98 29.50 12.87
C ALA A 531 -4.77 29.82 12.00
N ALA A 532 -3.93 30.77 12.44
CA ALA A 532 -2.75 31.17 11.69
C ALA A 532 -1.73 30.03 11.55
N ALA A 533 -1.56 29.20 12.57
CA ALA A 533 -0.68 28.03 12.50
C ALA A 533 -1.20 26.96 11.54
N VAL A 534 -2.51 26.69 11.55
CA VAL A 534 -3.14 25.76 10.60
C VAL A 534 -2.97 26.25 9.17
N VAL A 535 -3.28 27.52 8.89
CA VAL A 535 -3.10 28.13 7.56
C VAL A 535 -1.65 28.14 7.13
N LYS A 536 -0.71 28.42 8.03
CA LYS A 536 0.72 28.31 7.76
C LYS A 536 1.13 26.89 7.36
N TYR A 537 0.60 25.89 8.04
CA TYR A 537 0.80 24.49 7.66
C TYR A 537 0.25 24.22 6.25
N LEU A 538 -0.98 24.62 5.96
CA LEU A 538 -1.60 24.38 4.65
C LEU A 538 -0.81 24.98 3.48
N ARG A 539 -0.08 26.07 3.70
CA ARG A 539 0.83 26.66 2.69
C ARG A 539 2.01 25.76 2.31
N THR A 540 2.28 24.69 3.05
CA THR A 540 3.25 23.66 2.64
C THR A 540 2.67 22.72 1.57
N THR A 541 1.35 22.67 1.45
CA THR A 541 0.59 21.82 0.54
C THR A 541 -0.09 22.62 -0.56
N PHE A 542 -0.70 23.74 -0.21
CA PHE A 542 -1.46 24.63 -1.10
C PHE A 542 -0.75 25.97 -1.30
N ARG A 543 -0.82 26.52 -2.53
CA ARG A 543 -0.23 27.83 -2.88
C ARG A 543 -1.17 29.01 -2.66
#